data_2ad62066eec164303d0744bee6a51a88
#
_entry.id   2ad62066eec164303d0744bee6a51a88
#
_cell.length_a   1.000
_cell.length_b   1.000
_cell.length_c   1.000
_cell.angle_alpha   90.00
_cell.angle_beta   90.00
_cell.angle_gamma   90.00
#
_symmetry.space_group_name_H-M   'P 1'
#
loop_
_entity.id
_entity.type
_entity.pdbx_description
1 polymer ?
#
loop_
_entity_poly.entity_id
_entity_poly.type
_entity_poly.pdbx_seq_one_letter_code
_entity_poly.pdbx_strand_id
1 'polypeptide(L)'
;CSHDFCEHFGPIDVLVSGAAGNFPAPLTGMSANGFKAVMDIDLLGTFHVMRSTHAFLAKPGSTVINISAPQAFQPMEMQAHVCAAKAGVDMLTRVLAMEWGRDGVRVNSIVPGPIADTEGMARLAPTREIQRAVTESVPLGRQGVKEDIAAAAMFLASPEASYITGVILPVDGGWSLGGVASLGNALKSVTSS
;
A
#
# COMPACT_ATOMS: atom_id res chain seq x y z
N CYS A 1 6.75 -8.35 -21.68
CA CYS A 1 7.51 -7.67 -20.61
C CYS A 1 8.03 -8.65 -19.55
N SER A 2 7.16 -9.35 -18.78
CA SER A 2 7.63 -10.33 -17.77
C SER A 2 8.35 -11.52 -18.41
N HIS A 3 7.93 -11.96 -19.58
CA HIS A 3 8.55 -13.04 -20.34
C HIS A 3 9.97 -12.66 -20.76
N ASP A 4 10.14 -11.54 -21.45
CA ASP A 4 11.45 -11.06 -21.92
C ASP A 4 12.42 -10.82 -20.75
N PHE A 5 11.90 -10.31 -19.61
CA PHE A 5 12.68 -10.13 -18.40
C PHE A 5 13.21 -11.47 -17.86
N CYS A 6 12.34 -12.47 -17.74
CA CYS A 6 12.73 -13.77 -17.19
C CYS A 6 13.63 -14.58 -18.14
N GLU A 7 13.51 -14.42 -19.45
CA GLU A 7 14.46 -15.00 -20.41
C GLU A 7 15.88 -14.44 -20.20
N HIS A 8 16.00 -13.18 -19.76
CA HIS A 8 17.29 -12.51 -19.62
C HIS A 8 17.89 -12.64 -18.22
N PHE A 9 17.06 -12.57 -17.17
CA PHE A 9 17.49 -12.48 -15.77
C PHE A 9 17.09 -13.69 -14.91
N GLY A 10 16.37 -14.65 -15.49
CA GLY A 10 15.84 -15.79 -14.73
C GLY A 10 14.52 -15.48 -14.00
N PRO A 11 14.06 -16.41 -13.15
CA PRO A 11 12.82 -16.25 -12.41
C PRO A 11 12.88 -15.09 -11.39
N ILE A 12 11.72 -14.57 -11.02
CA ILE A 12 11.59 -13.44 -10.10
C ILE A 12 11.66 -13.94 -8.65
N ASP A 13 12.66 -13.50 -7.90
CA ASP A 13 12.81 -13.82 -6.48
C ASP A 13 11.97 -12.90 -5.59
N VAL A 14 11.90 -11.61 -5.95
CA VAL A 14 11.17 -10.58 -5.19
C VAL A 14 10.31 -9.76 -6.13
N LEU A 15 9.00 -9.72 -5.88
CA LEU A 15 8.05 -8.88 -6.59
C LEU A 15 7.47 -7.83 -5.64
N VAL A 16 7.62 -6.55 -5.96
CA VAL A 16 6.97 -5.45 -5.23
C VAL A 16 5.90 -4.82 -6.12
N SER A 17 4.65 -4.81 -5.65
CA SER A 17 3.52 -4.18 -6.34
C SER A 17 3.02 -2.98 -5.55
N GLY A 18 3.18 -1.78 -6.10
CA GLY A 18 2.90 -0.53 -5.37
C GLY A 18 2.28 0.60 -6.20
N ALA A 19 1.79 0.33 -7.40
CA ALA A 19 1.05 1.34 -8.16
C ALA A 19 -0.21 1.77 -7.40
N ALA A 20 -0.46 3.08 -7.30
CA ALA A 20 -1.59 3.62 -6.57
C ALA A 20 -2.08 4.95 -7.17
N GLY A 21 -3.40 5.16 -7.07
CA GLY A 21 -4.07 6.42 -7.39
C GLY A 21 -4.76 6.99 -6.14
N ASN A 22 -4.75 8.32 -5.99
CA ASN A 22 -5.37 8.96 -4.85
C ASN A 22 -5.79 10.40 -5.17
N PHE A 23 -6.97 10.79 -4.69
CA PHE A 23 -7.45 12.16 -4.63
C PHE A 23 -8.52 12.29 -3.52
N PRO A 24 -8.58 13.40 -2.77
CA PRO A 24 -9.64 13.61 -1.77
C PRO A 24 -10.95 14.04 -2.42
N ALA A 25 -12.04 13.36 -2.12
CA ALA A 25 -13.39 13.76 -2.52
C ALA A 25 -14.45 13.17 -1.59
N PRO A 26 -15.49 13.92 -1.17
CA PRO A 26 -16.62 13.35 -0.47
C PRO A 26 -17.36 12.38 -1.39
N LEU A 27 -17.92 11.30 -0.84
CA LEU A 27 -18.60 10.27 -1.64
C LEU A 27 -19.71 10.86 -2.52
N THR A 28 -20.47 11.82 -2.00
CA THR A 28 -21.56 12.49 -2.73
C THR A 28 -21.09 13.36 -3.89
N GLY A 29 -19.85 13.83 -3.87
CA GLY A 29 -19.23 14.63 -4.95
C GLY A 29 -18.32 13.81 -5.88
N MET A 30 -18.14 12.52 -5.60
CA MET A 30 -17.25 11.65 -6.37
C MET A 30 -17.98 11.09 -7.60
N SER A 31 -17.42 11.28 -8.79
CA SER A 31 -17.98 10.66 -9.99
C SER A 31 -17.73 9.15 -10.00
N ALA A 32 -18.62 8.38 -10.65
CA ALA A 32 -18.42 6.94 -10.85
C ALA A 32 -17.09 6.62 -11.56
N ASN A 33 -16.68 7.45 -12.51
CA ASN A 33 -15.40 7.31 -13.20
C ASN A 33 -14.20 7.59 -12.26
N GLY A 34 -14.31 8.55 -11.36
CA GLY A 34 -13.29 8.82 -10.36
C GLY A 34 -13.12 7.66 -9.38
N PHE A 35 -14.22 7.11 -8.87
CA PHE A 35 -14.20 5.90 -8.04
C PHE A 35 -13.56 4.73 -8.80
N LYS A 36 -14.05 4.48 -10.03
CA LYS A 36 -13.54 3.40 -10.89
C LYS A 36 -12.04 3.53 -11.18
N ALA A 37 -11.55 4.74 -11.44
CA ALA A 37 -10.14 4.96 -11.76
C ALA A 37 -9.20 4.48 -10.63
N VAL A 38 -9.54 4.75 -9.38
CA VAL A 38 -8.76 4.28 -8.23
C VAL A 38 -8.89 2.76 -8.05
N MET A 39 -10.08 2.21 -8.22
CA MET A 39 -10.27 0.76 -8.20
C MET A 39 -9.46 0.04 -9.30
N ASP A 40 -9.42 0.61 -10.51
CA ASP A 40 -8.65 0.07 -11.63
C ASP A 40 -7.14 0.12 -11.37
N ILE A 41 -6.63 1.24 -10.86
CA ILE A 41 -5.20 1.41 -10.61
C ILE A 41 -4.75 0.55 -9.42
N ASP A 42 -5.41 0.68 -8.27
CA ASP A 42 -4.94 0.10 -7.02
C ASP A 42 -5.27 -1.40 -6.91
N LEU A 43 -6.55 -1.78 -7.12
CA LEU A 43 -6.98 -3.15 -6.91
C LEU A 43 -6.82 -4.01 -8.16
N LEU A 44 -7.39 -3.59 -9.29
CA LEU A 44 -7.28 -4.36 -10.54
C LEU A 44 -5.86 -4.36 -11.06
N GLY A 45 -5.12 -3.26 -10.90
CA GLY A 45 -3.69 -3.20 -11.23
C GLY A 45 -2.90 -4.24 -10.44
N THR A 46 -3.10 -4.32 -9.12
CA THR A 46 -2.48 -5.35 -8.27
C THR A 46 -2.87 -6.75 -8.74
N PHE A 47 -4.17 -7.02 -8.96
CA PHE A 47 -4.63 -8.31 -9.50
C PHE A 47 -3.94 -8.69 -10.82
N HIS A 48 -3.85 -7.75 -11.76
CA HIS A 48 -3.20 -8.02 -13.05
C HIS A 48 -1.71 -8.33 -12.90
N VAL A 49 -1.00 -7.61 -12.05
CA VAL A 49 0.41 -7.88 -11.75
C VAL A 49 0.55 -9.27 -11.15
N MET A 50 -0.20 -9.62 -10.12
CA MET A 50 -0.15 -10.94 -9.48
C MET A 50 -0.43 -12.06 -10.49
N ARG A 51 -1.53 -11.95 -11.22
CA ARG A 51 -1.93 -12.97 -12.21
C ARG A 51 -0.89 -13.17 -13.32
N SER A 52 -0.32 -12.08 -13.83
CA SER A 52 0.63 -12.15 -14.96
C SER A 52 2.03 -12.59 -14.56
N THR A 53 2.44 -12.34 -13.30
CA THR A 53 3.81 -12.66 -12.85
C THR A 53 3.93 -14.03 -12.17
N HIS A 54 2.83 -14.63 -11.71
CA HIS A 54 2.86 -15.90 -10.96
C HIS A 54 3.66 -17.02 -11.65
N ALA A 55 3.54 -17.17 -12.99
CA ALA A 55 4.27 -18.17 -13.75
C ALA A 55 5.79 -17.94 -13.79
N PHE A 56 6.23 -16.72 -13.48
CA PHE A 56 7.62 -16.30 -13.54
C PHE A 56 8.28 -16.19 -12.17
N LEU A 57 7.55 -16.42 -11.09
CA LEU A 57 8.11 -16.43 -9.73
C LEU A 57 9.01 -17.63 -9.51
N ALA A 58 10.13 -17.44 -8.83
CA ALA A 58 10.97 -18.54 -8.35
C ALA A 58 10.18 -19.41 -7.35
N LYS A 59 10.15 -20.70 -7.58
CA LYS A 59 9.42 -21.66 -6.76
C LYS A 59 10.29 -22.88 -6.44
N PRO A 60 10.53 -23.20 -5.17
CA PRO A 60 10.17 -22.40 -3.98
C PRO A 60 11.11 -21.22 -3.74
N GLY A 61 10.69 -20.26 -2.91
CA GLY A 61 11.55 -19.25 -2.30
C GLY A 61 11.24 -17.82 -2.61
N SER A 62 10.43 -17.51 -3.63
CA SER A 62 10.09 -16.13 -3.95
C SER A 62 9.17 -15.48 -2.91
N THR A 63 9.22 -14.15 -2.88
CA THR A 63 8.33 -13.34 -2.06
C THR A 63 7.66 -12.24 -2.87
N VAL A 64 6.40 -12.00 -2.56
CA VAL A 64 5.59 -10.91 -3.11
C VAL A 64 5.26 -9.94 -1.99
N ILE A 65 5.45 -8.66 -2.25
CA ILE A 65 5.17 -7.57 -1.31
C ILE A 65 4.23 -6.59 -1.99
N ASN A 66 2.99 -6.51 -1.52
CA ASN A 66 2.03 -5.50 -1.94
C ASN A 66 2.18 -4.24 -1.08
N ILE A 67 2.02 -3.06 -1.67
CA ILE A 67 1.99 -1.81 -0.93
C ILE A 67 0.53 -1.39 -0.74
N SER A 68 0.09 -1.48 0.51
CA SER A 68 -1.24 -1.07 0.95
C SER A 68 -1.21 0.33 1.59
N ALA A 69 -2.20 0.63 2.41
CA ALA A 69 -2.27 1.87 3.17
C ALA A 69 -3.15 1.68 4.41
N PRO A 70 -3.02 2.52 5.46
CA PRO A 70 -3.86 2.43 6.67
C PRO A 70 -5.35 2.52 6.38
N GLN A 71 -5.74 3.17 5.28
CA GLN A 71 -7.12 3.25 4.80
C GLN A 71 -7.77 1.88 4.53
N ALA A 72 -6.97 0.81 4.38
CA ALA A 72 -7.49 -0.55 4.21
C ALA A 72 -8.27 -1.06 5.44
N PHE A 73 -7.97 -0.55 6.64
CA PHE A 73 -8.56 -0.98 7.91
C PHE A 73 -8.92 0.19 8.86
N GLN A 74 -8.47 1.41 8.53
CA GLN A 74 -8.86 2.64 9.22
C GLN A 74 -9.71 3.49 8.27
N PRO A 75 -10.99 3.72 8.56
CA PRO A 75 -11.81 4.56 7.70
C PRO A 75 -11.28 5.98 7.67
N MET A 76 -11.18 6.53 6.47
CA MET A 76 -10.76 7.91 6.26
C MET A 76 -11.80 8.62 5.40
N GLU A 77 -12.33 9.71 5.92
CA GLU A 77 -13.24 10.57 5.17
C GLU A 77 -12.57 11.13 3.93
N MET A 78 -13.36 11.42 2.89
CA MET A 78 -12.89 11.90 1.59
C MET A 78 -12.09 10.86 0.78
N GLN A 79 -11.99 9.58 1.25
CA GLN A 79 -11.14 8.55 0.68
C GLN A 79 -11.87 7.19 0.47
N ALA A 80 -13.19 7.20 0.29
CA ALA A 80 -13.98 5.97 0.18
C ALA A 80 -13.46 4.99 -0.89
N HIS A 81 -13.00 5.48 -2.04
CA HIS A 81 -12.42 4.69 -3.13
C HIS A 81 -11.08 4.05 -2.73
N VAL A 82 -10.18 4.80 -2.07
CA VAL A 82 -8.89 4.28 -1.60
C VAL A 82 -9.11 3.25 -0.50
N CYS A 83 -10.00 3.52 0.47
CA CYS A 83 -10.36 2.56 1.53
C CYS A 83 -10.84 1.24 0.93
N ALA A 84 -11.77 1.29 -0.02
CA ALA A 84 -12.30 0.09 -0.68
C ALA A 84 -11.21 -0.67 -1.46
N ALA A 85 -10.40 0.04 -2.25
CA ALA A 85 -9.36 -0.57 -3.06
C ALA A 85 -8.27 -1.22 -2.20
N LYS A 86 -7.77 -0.53 -1.17
CA LYS A 86 -6.70 -1.04 -0.31
C LYS A 86 -7.17 -2.16 0.62
N ALA A 87 -8.42 -2.14 1.09
CA ALA A 87 -9.02 -3.29 1.77
C ALA A 87 -9.05 -4.53 0.86
N GLY A 88 -9.38 -4.33 -0.43
CA GLY A 88 -9.31 -5.38 -1.45
C GLY A 88 -7.90 -5.91 -1.68
N VAL A 89 -6.89 -5.04 -1.74
CA VAL A 89 -5.47 -5.44 -1.87
C VAL A 89 -5.03 -6.27 -0.66
N ASP A 90 -5.40 -5.89 0.56
CA ASP A 90 -5.05 -6.64 1.78
C ASP A 90 -5.75 -8.02 1.81
N MET A 91 -7.01 -8.10 1.38
CA MET A 91 -7.68 -9.39 1.27
C MET A 91 -7.06 -10.25 0.17
N LEU A 92 -6.74 -9.67 -1.01
CA LEU A 92 -6.04 -10.37 -2.08
C LEU A 92 -4.69 -10.93 -1.60
N THR A 93 -3.91 -10.16 -0.84
CA THR A 93 -2.67 -10.61 -0.21
C THR A 93 -2.87 -11.89 0.62
N ARG A 94 -3.91 -11.92 1.47
CA ARG A 94 -4.20 -13.09 2.30
C ARG A 94 -4.65 -14.31 1.50
N VAL A 95 -5.47 -14.10 0.48
CA VAL A 95 -5.92 -15.20 -0.40
C VAL A 95 -4.73 -15.80 -1.15
N LEU A 96 -3.88 -14.96 -1.74
CA LEU A 96 -2.71 -15.42 -2.47
C LEU A 96 -1.68 -16.11 -1.56
N ALA A 97 -1.52 -15.67 -0.32
CA ALA A 97 -0.69 -16.35 0.67
C ALA A 97 -1.18 -17.80 0.94
N MET A 98 -2.49 -18.02 0.94
CA MET A 98 -3.07 -19.37 1.08
C MET A 98 -2.88 -20.21 -0.20
N GLU A 99 -3.14 -19.62 -1.37
CA GLU A 99 -3.08 -20.34 -2.65
C GLU A 99 -1.65 -20.70 -3.05
N TRP A 100 -0.68 -19.78 -2.86
CA TRP A 100 0.68 -19.92 -3.35
C TRP A 100 1.67 -20.45 -2.31
N GLY A 101 1.24 -20.55 -1.04
CA GLY A 101 2.10 -21.01 0.05
C GLY A 101 2.65 -22.42 -0.16
N ARG A 102 1.89 -23.33 -0.77
CA ARG A 102 2.34 -24.69 -1.09
C ARG A 102 3.39 -24.73 -2.19
N ASP A 103 3.42 -23.72 -3.05
CA ASP A 103 4.48 -23.54 -4.07
C ASP A 103 5.75 -22.90 -3.47
N GLY A 104 5.75 -22.60 -2.17
CA GLY A 104 6.86 -21.95 -1.48
C GLY A 104 6.95 -20.44 -1.77
N VAL A 105 5.87 -19.81 -2.23
CA VAL A 105 5.78 -18.36 -2.46
C VAL A 105 5.15 -17.68 -1.26
N ARG A 106 5.82 -16.70 -0.67
CA ARG A 106 5.29 -15.89 0.42
C ARG A 106 4.67 -14.61 -0.14
N VAL A 107 3.48 -14.25 0.33
CA VAL A 107 2.77 -13.04 -0.11
C VAL A 107 2.40 -12.22 1.11
N ASN A 108 2.93 -11.00 1.20
CA ASN A 108 2.74 -10.09 2.32
C ASN A 108 2.38 -8.69 1.83
N SER A 109 1.90 -7.84 2.71
CA SER A 109 1.64 -6.43 2.43
C SER A 109 2.37 -5.54 3.43
N ILE A 110 2.95 -4.45 2.95
CA ILE A 110 3.44 -3.35 3.78
C ILE A 110 2.39 -2.22 3.74
N VAL A 111 2.13 -1.63 4.90
CA VAL A 111 1.23 -0.50 5.07
C VAL A 111 2.06 0.71 5.49
N PRO A 112 2.52 1.54 4.55
CA PRO A 112 3.25 2.77 4.88
C PRO A 112 2.35 3.77 5.61
N GLY A 113 2.90 4.44 6.62
CA GLY A 113 2.33 5.66 7.16
C GLY A 113 2.61 6.88 6.28
N PRO A 114 2.57 8.09 6.83
CA PRO A 114 2.98 9.30 6.14
C PRO A 114 4.48 9.25 5.81
N ILE A 115 4.82 9.15 4.54
CA ILE A 115 6.22 9.09 4.07
C ILE A 115 6.58 10.42 3.41
N ALA A 116 7.58 11.10 3.96
CA ALA A 116 8.06 12.38 3.47
C ALA A 116 8.52 12.28 2.00
N ASP A 117 8.46 13.40 1.29
CA ASP A 117 8.95 13.55 -0.08
C ASP A 117 8.35 12.56 -1.09
N THR A 118 7.08 12.15 -0.86
CA THR A 118 6.30 11.35 -1.78
C THR A 118 5.20 12.19 -2.45
N GLU A 119 4.87 11.83 -3.69
CA GLU A 119 3.77 12.47 -4.42
C GLU A 119 2.43 12.29 -3.68
N GLY A 120 2.20 11.13 -3.05
CA GLY A 120 1.02 10.86 -2.25
C GLY A 120 0.87 11.85 -1.10
N MET A 121 1.95 12.13 -0.36
CA MET A 121 1.95 13.12 0.72
C MET A 121 1.82 14.55 0.19
N ALA A 122 2.44 14.90 -0.91
CA ALA A 122 2.28 16.23 -1.52
C ALA A 122 0.81 16.51 -1.91
N ARG A 123 0.07 15.50 -2.36
CA ARG A 123 -1.37 15.61 -2.67
C ARG A 123 -2.25 15.66 -1.42
N LEU A 124 -1.94 14.88 -0.38
CA LEU A 124 -2.72 14.80 0.85
C LEU A 124 -2.42 15.93 1.83
N ALA A 125 -1.20 16.45 1.83
CA ALA A 125 -0.75 17.51 2.73
C ALA A 125 -0.12 18.66 1.94
N PRO A 126 -0.91 19.43 1.15
CA PRO A 126 -0.38 20.44 0.24
C PRO A 126 0.13 21.70 0.96
N THR A 127 -0.21 21.93 2.22
CA THR A 127 0.24 23.09 3.00
C THR A 127 1.15 22.69 4.15
N ARG A 128 1.98 23.62 4.62
CA ARG A 128 2.88 23.39 5.76
C ARG A 128 2.10 23.09 7.05
N GLU A 129 0.92 23.70 7.23
CA GLU A 129 0.06 23.48 8.38
C GLU A 129 -0.45 22.03 8.40
N ILE A 130 -0.92 21.51 7.27
CA ILE A 130 -1.38 20.11 7.16
C ILE A 130 -0.19 19.16 7.34
N GLN A 131 0.97 19.45 6.75
CA GLN A 131 2.18 18.64 6.92
C GLN A 131 2.61 18.55 8.39
N ARG A 132 2.53 19.68 9.11
CA ARG A 132 2.82 19.72 10.54
C ARG A 132 1.80 18.89 11.33
N ALA A 133 0.51 19.06 11.06
CA ALA A 133 -0.55 18.30 11.72
C ALA A 133 -0.39 16.79 11.48
N VAL A 134 -0.01 16.38 10.26
CA VAL A 134 0.31 14.98 9.94
C VAL A 134 1.49 14.50 10.78
N THR A 135 2.58 15.26 10.83
CA THR A 135 3.77 14.89 11.61
C THR A 135 3.45 14.74 13.10
N GLU A 136 2.69 15.68 13.67
CA GLU A 136 2.26 15.67 15.07
C GLU A 136 1.29 14.51 15.38
N SER A 137 0.58 14.00 14.38
CA SER A 137 -0.33 12.85 14.53
C SER A 137 0.37 11.49 14.51
N VAL A 138 1.66 11.44 14.16
CA VAL A 138 2.46 10.22 14.19
C VAL A 138 3.04 10.01 15.59
N PRO A 139 2.75 8.89 16.28
CA PRO A 139 3.29 8.64 17.63
C PRO A 139 4.81 8.72 17.74
N LEU A 140 5.57 8.32 16.71
CA LEU A 140 7.03 8.48 16.69
C LEU A 140 7.50 9.93 16.43
N GLY A 141 6.58 10.91 16.28
CA GLY A 141 6.89 12.34 16.17
C GLY A 141 7.58 12.77 14.86
N ARG A 142 7.60 11.90 13.86
CA ARG A 142 8.15 12.19 12.53
C ARG A 142 7.36 11.50 11.44
N GLN A 143 7.41 12.02 10.24
CA GLN A 143 7.07 11.25 9.06
C GLN A 143 8.14 10.18 8.80
N GLY A 144 7.75 9.06 8.20
CA GLY A 144 8.69 8.07 7.71
C GLY A 144 9.46 8.58 6.51
N VAL A 145 10.54 7.89 6.17
CA VAL A 145 11.31 8.07 4.93
C VAL A 145 11.22 6.81 4.07
N LYS A 146 11.60 6.89 2.82
CA LYS A 146 11.55 5.75 1.89
C LYS A 146 12.38 4.56 2.39
N GLU A 147 13.45 4.84 3.10
CA GLU A 147 14.34 3.86 3.72
C GLU A 147 13.66 3.05 4.82
N ASP A 148 12.71 3.64 5.57
CA ASP A 148 11.92 2.90 6.57
C ASP A 148 11.10 1.78 5.89
N ILE A 149 10.54 2.08 4.72
CA ILE A 149 9.76 1.10 3.94
C ILE A 149 10.66 0.07 3.26
N ALA A 150 11.79 0.53 2.70
CA ALA A 150 12.77 -0.34 2.08
C ALA A 150 13.36 -1.36 3.08
N ALA A 151 13.65 -0.95 4.31
CA ALA A 151 14.14 -1.84 5.37
C ALA A 151 13.11 -2.94 5.70
N ALA A 152 11.82 -2.60 5.80
CA ALA A 152 10.76 -3.58 6.02
C ALA A 152 10.61 -4.55 4.82
N ALA A 153 10.71 -4.02 3.59
CA ALA A 153 10.66 -4.84 2.38
C ALA A 153 11.86 -5.81 2.31
N MET A 154 13.05 -5.34 2.63
CA MET A 154 14.26 -6.18 2.70
C MET A 154 14.13 -7.28 3.76
N PHE A 155 13.59 -6.96 4.95
CA PHE A 155 13.30 -7.97 5.96
C PHE A 155 12.32 -9.02 5.45
N LEU A 156 11.18 -8.61 4.88
CA LEU A 156 10.20 -9.56 4.33
C LEU A 156 10.75 -10.38 3.16
N ALA A 157 11.74 -9.86 2.42
CA ALA A 157 12.40 -10.58 1.33
C ALA A 157 13.49 -11.56 1.82
N SER A 158 13.95 -11.40 3.05
CA SER A 158 15.07 -12.17 3.59
C SER A 158 14.68 -13.57 4.11
N PRO A 159 15.64 -14.48 4.32
CA PRO A 159 15.42 -15.79 4.94
C PRO A 159 14.84 -15.71 6.34
N GLU A 160 15.12 -14.64 7.10
CA GLU A 160 14.62 -14.41 8.47
C GLU A 160 13.08 -14.31 8.50
N ALA A 161 12.46 -13.93 7.38
CA ALA A 161 11.01 -13.89 7.21
C ALA A 161 10.42 -15.17 6.60
N SER A 162 11.17 -16.28 6.55
CA SER A 162 10.76 -17.52 5.86
C SER A 162 9.46 -18.14 6.37
N TYR A 163 9.04 -17.83 7.60
CA TYR A 163 7.77 -18.29 8.18
C TYR A 163 6.70 -17.19 8.24
N ILE A 164 6.87 -16.11 7.47
CA ILE A 164 5.94 -14.96 7.42
C ILE A 164 5.26 -14.93 6.05
N THR A 165 3.94 -15.19 6.01
CA THR A 165 3.10 -15.04 4.83
C THR A 165 1.69 -14.61 5.23
N GLY A 166 1.01 -13.82 4.40
CA GLY A 166 -0.32 -13.29 4.64
C GLY A 166 -0.37 -12.13 5.65
N VAL A 167 0.79 -11.60 6.09
CA VAL A 167 0.83 -10.48 7.03
C VAL A 167 0.50 -9.16 6.32
N ILE A 168 -0.23 -8.31 7.01
CA ILE A 168 -0.44 -6.91 6.68
C ILE A 168 0.36 -6.12 7.72
N LEU A 169 1.54 -5.64 7.32
CA LEU A 169 2.55 -5.09 8.22
C LEU A 169 2.52 -3.55 8.20
N PRO A 170 2.02 -2.89 9.26
CA PRO A 170 2.15 -1.43 9.38
C PRO A 170 3.61 -1.03 9.57
N VAL A 171 4.07 -0.08 8.75
CA VAL A 171 5.37 0.59 8.85
C VAL A 171 5.08 2.09 8.82
N ASP A 172 4.51 2.60 9.89
CA ASP A 172 3.77 3.84 9.92
C ASP A 172 4.05 4.74 11.14
N GLY A 173 5.01 4.36 11.96
CA GLY A 173 5.33 5.09 13.20
C GLY A 173 4.19 5.10 14.23
N GLY A 174 3.22 4.17 14.11
CA GLY A 174 2.02 4.09 14.94
C GLY A 174 0.86 4.97 14.44
N TRP A 175 0.97 5.55 13.26
CA TRP A 175 -0.05 6.46 12.73
C TRP A 175 -1.44 5.82 12.61
N SER A 176 -1.52 4.58 12.23
CA SER A 176 -2.79 3.84 12.13
C SER A 176 -3.49 3.61 13.47
N LEU A 177 -2.86 3.90 14.60
CA LEU A 177 -3.50 3.81 15.92
C LEU A 177 -4.43 5.00 16.26
N GLY A 178 -4.49 6.03 15.40
CA GLY A 178 -5.38 7.17 15.59
C GLY A 178 -5.13 8.37 14.67
N GLY A 179 -3.93 8.48 14.08
CA GLY A 179 -3.53 9.64 13.27
C GLY A 179 -4.30 9.81 11.96
N VAL A 180 -4.82 8.72 11.39
CA VAL A 180 -5.63 8.75 10.15
C VAL A 180 -6.88 9.62 10.29
N ALA A 181 -7.56 9.56 11.44
CA ALA A 181 -8.73 10.40 11.72
C ALA A 181 -8.39 11.88 11.79
N SER A 182 -7.21 12.23 12.31
CA SER A 182 -6.73 13.61 12.40
C SER A 182 -6.52 14.22 11.02
N LEU A 183 -5.97 13.47 10.07
CA LEU A 183 -5.81 13.93 8.69
C LEU A 183 -7.16 14.13 7.99
N GLY A 184 -8.12 13.22 8.18
CA GLY A 184 -9.48 13.36 7.65
C GLY A 184 -10.16 14.65 8.11
N ASN A 185 -10.02 14.98 9.38
CA ASN A 185 -10.56 16.25 9.94
C ASN A 185 -9.86 17.49 9.33
N ALA A 186 -8.55 17.45 9.16
CA ALA A 186 -7.80 18.55 8.55
C ALA A 186 -8.20 18.77 7.08
N LEU A 187 -8.43 17.72 6.30
CA LEU A 187 -8.88 17.82 4.91
C LEU A 187 -10.28 18.47 4.80
N LYS A 188 -11.21 18.14 5.71
CA LYS A 188 -12.54 18.73 5.74
C LYS A 188 -12.49 20.23 6.00
N SER A 189 -11.66 20.69 6.91
CA SER A 189 -11.58 22.11 7.26
C SER A 189 -11.14 23.00 6.09
N VAL A 190 -10.30 22.45 5.18
CA VAL A 190 -9.82 23.16 3.97
C VAL A 190 -10.86 23.18 2.85
N THR A 191 -11.75 22.18 2.77
CA THR A 191 -12.76 22.11 1.70
C THR A 191 -14.08 22.81 2.06
N SER A 192 -14.26 23.21 3.34
CA SER A 192 -15.46 23.91 3.84
C SER A 192 -15.30 25.44 3.85
N SER A 193 -14.15 25.95 3.43
CA SER A 193 -13.83 27.37 3.24
C SER A 193 -13.79 27.74 1.77
#